data_009103dd2a189574e38664ede23030f4
#
_entry.id   009103dd2a189574e38664ede23030f4
#
_cell.length_a   1.000
_cell.length_b   1.000
_cell.length_c   1.000
_cell.angle_alpha   90.00
_cell.angle_beta   90.00
_cell.angle_gamma   90.00
#
_symmetry.space_group_name_H-M   'P 1'
#
loop_
_entity.id
_entity.type
_entity.pdbx_description
1 polymer ?
#
loop_
_entity_poly.entity_id
_entity_poly.type
_entity_poly.pdbx_seq_one_letter_code
_entity_poly.pdbx_strand_id
1 'polypeptide(L)'
;MRHTFPAKAVIAVTLLLAAAFATACQPAPTPGNDPVIVVAGTFSPGFANEVIANRLRSDGYNTTVFQLPTLGTRNIATTAQALCAKIDAVKASTGAAKVDLVAHSQGGLVARDCVKNYGGKTKVDTIVMLGTPNYGTALANLATGVTLGTCINITACKQMAVGSSYLNSLNAGPDVISPVKYVNLYTSLDEVVFPAGNAAMNDGATNVRVQSQCPLRVVGHLGLIIDGTVYSGVADALANRSVTLECFAV
;
A
#
# COMPACT_ATOMS: atom_id res chain seq x y z
N MET A 1 14.03 32.41 -83.40
CA MET A 1 12.83 32.13 -82.59
C MET A 1 13.30 31.26 -81.38
N ARG A 2 13.34 31.84 -80.18
CA ARG A 2 13.75 31.14 -78.97
C ARG A 2 12.49 30.99 -78.12
N HIS A 3 12.04 29.77 -77.89
CA HIS A 3 10.95 29.44 -76.99
C HIS A 3 11.49 29.23 -75.60
N THR A 4 11.11 30.09 -74.67
CA THR A 4 11.38 29.97 -73.25
C THR A 4 10.24 29.14 -72.60
N PHE A 5 10.55 28.08 -71.93
CA PHE A 5 9.63 27.31 -71.09
C PHE A 5 9.58 27.88 -69.66
N PRO A 6 8.43 28.01 -69.07
CA PRO A 6 8.34 28.49 -67.69
C PRO A 6 8.62 27.33 -66.68
N ALA A 7 9.36 27.68 -65.66
CA ALA A 7 9.68 26.82 -64.54
C ALA A 7 8.43 26.49 -63.73
N LYS A 8 8.17 25.22 -63.49
CA LYS A 8 7.10 24.77 -62.57
C LYS A 8 7.64 24.84 -61.14
N ALA A 9 7.02 25.72 -60.37
CA ALA A 9 7.24 25.75 -58.90
C ALA A 9 6.64 24.52 -58.25
N VAL A 10 7.49 23.73 -57.60
CA VAL A 10 7.07 22.60 -56.74
C VAL A 10 6.82 23.17 -55.34
N ILE A 11 5.56 23.23 -54.95
CA ILE A 11 5.16 23.56 -53.61
C ILE A 11 5.26 22.28 -52.77
N ALA A 12 6.27 22.22 -51.92
CA ALA A 12 6.39 21.15 -50.89
C ALA A 12 5.46 21.50 -49.71
N VAL A 13 4.35 20.76 -49.62
CA VAL A 13 3.46 20.82 -48.47
C VAL A 13 4.06 19.94 -47.36
N THR A 14 4.68 20.53 -46.40
CA THR A 14 5.16 19.87 -45.17
C THR A 14 3.95 19.68 -44.25
N LEU A 15 3.41 18.46 -44.17
CA LEU A 15 2.45 18.08 -43.13
C LEU A 15 3.18 17.95 -41.79
N LEU A 16 3.02 18.93 -40.92
CA LEU A 16 3.33 18.78 -39.50
C LEU A 16 2.25 17.88 -38.84
N LEU A 17 2.56 16.61 -38.60
CA LEU A 17 1.80 15.77 -37.69
C LEU A 17 2.08 16.25 -36.26
N ALA A 18 1.21 17.07 -35.71
CA ALA A 18 1.14 17.33 -34.29
C ALA A 18 0.56 16.07 -33.61
N ALA A 19 1.43 15.22 -33.06
CA ALA A 19 1.02 14.14 -32.16
C ALA A 19 0.52 14.79 -30.86
N ALA A 20 -0.79 15.00 -30.76
CA ALA A 20 -1.44 15.34 -29.51
C ALA A 20 -1.33 14.12 -28.60
N PHE A 21 -0.40 14.14 -27.65
CA PHE A 21 -0.43 13.23 -26.51
C PHE A 21 -1.71 13.58 -25.73
N ALA A 22 -2.74 12.78 -25.92
CA ALA A 22 -3.88 12.77 -25.02
C ALA A 22 -3.37 12.27 -23.67
N THR A 23 -2.97 13.17 -22.79
CA THR A 23 -2.93 12.90 -21.38
C THR A 23 -4.34 12.49 -20.98
N ALA A 24 -4.55 11.20 -20.74
CA ALA A 24 -5.78 10.71 -20.15
C ALA A 24 -5.99 11.53 -18.87
N CYS A 25 -6.96 12.45 -18.89
CA CYS A 25 -7.40 13.13 -17.69
C CYS A 25 -7.91 12.03 -16.74
N GLN A 26 -7.12 11.68 -15.71
CA GLN A 26 -7.68 10.96 -14.60
C GLN A 26 -8.85 11.78 -14.05
N PRO A 27 -10.01 11.16 -13.76
CA PRO A 27 -11.10 11.87 -13.15
C PRO A 27 -10.58 12.60 -11.90
N ALA A 28 -10.97 13.87 -11.77
CA ALA A 28 -10.64 14.63 -10.56
C ALA A 28 -11.13 13.85 -9.34
N PRO A 29 -10.34 13.79 -8.25
CA PRO A 29 -10.76 13.11 -7.02
C PRO A 29 -12.16 13.58 -6.65
N THR A 30 -13.04 12.66 -6.33
CA THR A 30 -14.35 13.00 -5.75
C THR A 30 -14.09 13.82 -4.51
N PRO A 31 -14.70 15.01 -4.33
CA PRO A 31 -14.48 15.83 -3.14
C PRO A 31 -14.76 15.01 -1.88
N GLY A 32 -13.73 14.73 -1.07
CA GLY A 32 -13.82 14.00 0.18
C GLY A 32 -12.99 12.72 0.29
N ASN A 33 -12.44 12.17 -0.80
CA ASN A 33 -11.60 10.97 -0.74
C ASN A 33 -10.14 11.32 -1.04
N ASP A 34 -9.25 11.10 -0.08
CA ASP A 34 -7.82 11.17 -0.29
C ASP A 34 -7.36 10.09 -1.30
N PRO A 35 -6.32 10.33 -2.13
CA PRO A 35 -5.74 9.29 -2.97
C PRO A 35 -5.23 8.13 -2.12
N VAL A 36 -5.42 6.89 -2.58
CA VAL A 36 -5.00 5.70 -1.87
C VAL A 36 -3.73 5.12 -2.48
N ILE A 37 -2.74 4.81 -1.64
CA ILE A 37 -1.56 4.05 -2.03
C ILE A 37 -1.65 2.66 -1.41
N VAL A 38 -1.77 1.64 -2.24
CA VAL A 38 -1.66 0.24 -1.81
C VAL A 38 -0.18 -0.11 -1.67
N VAL A 39 0.25 -0.45 -0.47
CA VAL A 39 1.66 -0.76 -0.15
C VAL A 39 1.83 -2.27 -0.07
N ALA A 40 2.62 -2.83 -0.98
CA ALA A 40 2.85 -4.26 -1.10
C ALA A 40 3.56 -4.87 0.14
N GLY A 41 3.45 -6.17 0.31
CA GLY A 41 4.23 -6.96 1.27
C GLY A 41 5.54 -7.49 0.70
N THR A 42 6.30 -8.24 1.52
CA THR A 42 7.52 -8.95 1.11
C THR A 42 7.18 -9.97 0.05
N PHE A 43 7.97 -10.05 -1.02
CA PHE A 43 7.79 -10.94 -2.17
C PHE A 43 6.42 -10.85 -2.86
N SER A 44 5.57 -9.90 -2.46
CA SER A 44 4.28 -9.68 -3.10
C SER A 44 4.49 -8.96 -4.43
N PRO A 45 4.28 -9.60 -5.58
CA PRO A 45 4.39 -8.93 -6.87
C PRO A 45 3.25 -7.91 -7.03
N GLY A 46 3.50 -6.85 -7.81
CA GLY A 46 2.54 -5.76 -8.00
C GLY A 46 1.14 -6.23 -8.40
N PHE A 47 1.05 -7.23 -9.28
CA PHE A 47 -0.24 -7.75 -9.76
C PHE A 47 -1.11 -8.35 -8.63
N ALA A 48 -0.52 -8.92 -7.57
CA ALA A 48 -1.28 -9.46 -6.44
C ALA A 48 -1.98 -8.34 -5.66
N ASN A 49 -1.39 -7.15 -5.61
CA ASN A 49 -1.95 -5.98 -4.95
C ASN A 49 -2.96 -5.22 -5.85
N GLU A 50 -2.99 -5.52 -7.16
CA GLU A 50 -3.96 -4.92 -8.06
C GLU A 50 -5.40 -5.39 -7.79
N VAL A 51 -5.60 -6.54 -7.14
CA VAL A 51 -6.94 -7.00 -6.77
C VAL A 51 -7.61 -5.98 -5.85
N ILE A 52 -6.98 -5.64 -4.73
CA ILE A 52 -7.50 -4.65 -3.79
C ILE A 52 -7.48 -3.24 -4.40
N ALA A 53 -6.46 -2.90 -5.19
CA ALA A 53 -6.38 -1.60 -5.85
C ALA A 53 -7.53 -1.40 -6.87
N ASN A 54 -7.91 -2.45 -7.60
CA ASN A 54 -9.02 -2.38 -8.54
C ASN A 54 -10.38 -2.24 -7.84
N ARG A 55 -10.59 -2.90 -6.69
CA ARG A 55 -11.78 -2.69 -5.86
C ARG A 55 -11.87 -1.22 -5.41
N LEU A 56 -10.77 -0.66 -4.89
CA LEU A 56 -10.72 0.74 -4.48
C LEU A 56 -11.00 1.70 -5.65
N ARG A 57 -10.47 1.42 -6.85
CA ARG A 57 -10.77 2.22 -8.05
C ARG A 57 -12.25 2.11 -8.45
N SER A 58 -12.84 0.92 -8.32
CA SER A 58 -14.27 0.70 -8.58
C SER A 58 -15.15 1.49 -7.61
N ASP A 59 -14.68 1.68 -6.37
CA ASP A 59 -15.34 2.51 -5.36
C ASP A 59 -15.05 4.01 -5.50
N GLY A 60 -14.32 4.41 -6.57
CA GLY A 60 -14.06 5.80 -6.92
C GLY A 60 -12.80 6.41 -6.30
N TYR A 61 -11.95 5.63 -5.63
CA TYR A 61 -10.66 6.13 -5.12
C TYR A 61 -9.62 6.25 -6.23
N ASN A 62 -8.87 7.36 -6.22
CA ASN A 62 -7.66 7.47 -7.04
C ASN A 62 -6.56 6.61 -6.41
N THR A 63 -6.36 5.40 -6.96
CA THR A 63 -5.52 4.37 -6.33
C THR A 63 -4.28 4.03 -7.15
N THR A 64 -3.12 4.02 -6.50
CA THR A 64 -1.85 3.55 -7.05
C THR A 64 -1.26 2.44 -6.19
N VAL A 65 -0.45 1.55 -6.78
CA VAL A 65 0.28 0.52 -6.04
C VAL A 65 1.74 0.96 -5.86
N PHE A 66 2.24 0.83 -4.65
CA PHE A 66 3.66 0.97 -4.32
C PHE A 66 4.26 -0.43 -4.12
N GLN A 67 4.94 -0.90 -5.15
CA GLN A 67 5.74 -2.11 -5.08
C GLN A 67 6.99 -1.84 -4.25
N LEU A 68 7.25 -2.66 -3.23
CA LEU A 68 8.47 -2.51 -2.44
C LEU A 68 9.71 -2.71 -3.32
N PRO A 69 10.70 -1.79 -3.29
CA PRO A 69 11.96 -1.97 -4.00
C PRO A 69 12.58 -3.33 -3.67
N THR A 70 13.13 -4.00 -4.69
CA THR A 70 13.72 -5.35 -4.55
C THR A 70 12.80 -6.36 -3.87
N LEU A 71 11.49 -6.29 -4.12
CA LEU A 71 10.46 -7.13 -3.52
C LEU A 71 10.48 -7.13 -1.98
N GLY A 72 10.90 -6.02 -1.36
CA GLY A 72 10.93 -5.88 0.10
C GLY A 72 12.05 -6.66 0.81
N THR A 73 13.11 -7.07 0.10
CA THR A 73 14.19 -7.86 0.71
C THR A 73 15.24 -7.02 1.46
N ARG A 74 15.28 -5.71 1.19
CA ARG A 74 16.26 -4.80 1.77
C ARG A 74 15.79 -4.19 3.09
N ASN A 75 16.58 -3.25 3.60
CA ASN A 75 16.29 -2.53 4.84
C ASN A 75 14.93 -1.81 4.77
N ILE A 76 14.09 -2.04 5.78
CA ILE A 76 12.73 -1.49 5.85
C ILE A 76 12.75 0.04 5.94
N ALA A 77 13.68 0.63 6.71
CA ALA A 77 13.80 2.07 6.85
C ALA A 77 14.13 2.77 5.51
N THR A 78 14.99 2.16 4.68
CA THR A 78 15.25 2.68 3.32
C THR A 78 14.01 2.60 2.45
N THR A 79 13.23 1.53 2.59
CA THR A 79 11.95 1.36 1.86
C THR A 79 10.91 2.38 2.34
N ALA A 80 10.90 2.71 3.63
CA ALA A 80 10.02 3.73 4.20
C ALA A 80 10.32 5.13 3.63
N GLN A 81 11.58 5.49 3.44
CA GLN A 81 11.98 6.73 2.76
C GLN A 81 11.45 6.77 1.31
N ALA A 82 11.57 5.65 0.58
CA ALA A 82 11.04 5.54 -0.78
C ALA A 82 9.50 5.67 -0.82
N LEU A 83 8.79 5.11 0.18
CA LEU A 83 7.34 5.31 0.31
C LEU A 83 7.01 6.78 0.57
N CYS A 84 7.73 7.45 1.46
CA CYS A 84 7.51 8.87 1.72
C CYS A 84 7.72 9.74 0.46
N ALA A 85 8.72 9.44 -0.37
CA ALA A 85 8.90 10.09 -1.67
C ALA A 85 7.74 9.78 -2.64
N LYS A 86 7.22 8.55 -2.64
CA LYS A 86 6.03 8.19 -3.44
C LYS A 86 4.79 8.97 -2.98
N ILE A 87 4.60 9.14 -1.68
CA ILE A 87 3.52 9.97 -1.12
C ILE A 87 3.63 11.40 -1.64
N ASP A 88 4.82 12.00 -1.61
CA ASP A 88 5.03 13.36 -2.12
C ASP A 88 4.70 13.46 -3.61
N ALA A 89 5.09 12.48 -4.40
CA ALA A 89 4.79 12.43 -5.83
C ALA A 89 3.27 12.30 -6.11
N VAL A 90 2.55 11.46 -5.34
CA VAL A 90 1.09 11.32 -5.46
C VAL A 90 0.39 12.62 -5.09
N LYS A 91 0.77 13.25 -3.98
CA LYS A 91 0.23 14.56 -3.58
C LYS A 91 0.46 15.62 -4.65
N ALA A 92 1.67 15.69 -5.20
CA ALA A 92 2.00 16.66 -6.25
C ALA A 92 1.18 16.45 -7.53
N SER A 93 0.96 15.19 -7.92
CA SER A 93 0.21 14.86 -9.15
C SER A 93 -1.31 15.01 -9.00
N THR A 94 -1.85 14.89 -7.78
CA THR A 94 -3.29 14.94 -7.51
C THR A 94 -3.76 16.26 -6.92
N GLY A 95 -2.86 17.07 -6.37
CA GLY A 95 -3.19 18.27 -5.60
C GLY A 95 -3.78 17.98 -4.21
N ALA A 96 -3.82 16.69 -3.79
CA ALA A 96 -4.38 16.31 -2.50
C ALA A 96 -3.52 16.79 -1.32
N ALA A 97 -4.18 17.19 -0.23
CA ALA A 97 -3.49 17.59 0.98
C ALA A 97 -2.85 16.40 1.70
N LYS A 98 -3.50 15.23 1.64
CA LYS A 98 -3.06 13.98 2.26
C LYS A 98 -3.29 12.78 1.33
N VAL A 99 -2.84 11.62 1.75
CA VAL A 99 -3.13 10.31 1.14
C VAL A 99 -3.56 9.33 2.20
N ASP A 100 -4.27 8.28 1.78
CA ASP A 100 -4.51 7.10 2.59
C ASP A 100 -3.59 5.95 2.16
N LEU A 101 -3.23 5.08 3.09
CA LEU A 101 -2.39 3.92 2.85
C LEU A 101 -3.16 2.64 3.17
N VAL A 102 -3.19 1.69 2.25
CA VAL A 102 -3.63 0.31 2.49
C VAL A 102 -2.42 -0.59 2.35
N ALA A 103 -1.93 -1.13 3.45
CA ALA A 103 -0.60 -1.73 3.52
C ALA A 103 -0.65 -3.19 3.99
N HIS A 104 -0.13 -4.10 3.18
CA HIS A 104 -0.10 -5.53 3.51
C HIS A 104 1.23 -5.94 4.13
N SER A 105 1.18 -6.76 5.20
CA SER A 105 2.36 -7.40 5.77
C SER A 105 3.49 -6.40 6.11
N GLN A 106 4.71 -6.60 5.60
CA GLN A 106 5.84 -5.66 5.74
C GLN A 106 5.47 -4.23 5.32
N GLY A 107 4.58 -4.06 4.35
CA GLY A 107 4.14 -2.74 3.88
C GLY A 107 3.60 -1.85 5.00
N GLY A 108 2.96 -2.44 6.02
CA GLY A 108 2.49 -1.70 7.19
C GLY A 108 3.64 -1.18 8.06
N LEU A 109 4.72 -1.93 8.22
CA LEU A 109 5.92 -1.45 8.91
C LEU A 109 6.58 -0.30 8.14
N VAL A 110 6.63 -0.41 6.81
CA VAL A 110 7.12 0.64 5.92
C VAL A 110 6.27 1.92 6.06
N ALA A 111 4.94 1.78 6.11
CA ALA A 111 4.01 2.90 6.30
C ALA A 111 4.18 3.56 7.67
N ARG A 112 4.25 2.77 8.75
CA ARG A 112 4.48 3.26 10.11
C ARG A 112 5.81 4.02 10.23
N ASP A 113 6.86 3.47 9.66
CA ASP A 113 8.19 4.06 9.70
C ASP A 113 8.27 5.37 8.90
N CYS A 114 7.64 5.43 7.71
CA CYS A 114 7.48 6.66 6.94
C CYS A 114 6.77 7.74 7.78
N VAL A 115 5.67 7.41 8.44
CA VAL A 115 4.90 8.36 9.25
C VAL A 115 5.70 8.84 10.47
N LYS A 116 6.35 7.91 11.18
CA LYS A 116 7.03 8.19 12.44
C LYS A 116 8.36 8.93 12.23
N ASN A 117 9.16 8.50 11.27
CA ASN A 117 10.56 8.90 11.16
C ASN A 117 10.91 9.74 9.93
N TYR A 118 10.07 9.75 8.88
CA TYR A 118 10.40 10.38 7.59
C TYR A 118 9.37 11.42 7.12
N GLY A 119 8.65 12.04 8.07
CA GLY A 119 7.78 13.18 7.78
C GLY A 119 6.42 12.84 7.17
N GLY A 120 6.02 11.57 7.16
CA GLY A 120 4.70 11.15 6.69
C GLY A 120 3.54 11.63 7.56
N LYS A 121 3.79 11.94 8.82
CA LYS A 121 2.77 12.38 9.80
C LYS A 121 1.81 13.46 9.31
N THR A 122 2.30 14.42 8.54
CA THR A 122 1.49 15.53 8.01
C THR A 122 0.90 15.26 6.63
N LYS A 123 1.24 14.12 6.02
CA LYS A 123 0.93 13.77 4.64
C LYS A 123 -0.03 12.59 4.50
N VAL A 124 -0.20 11.81 5.56
CA VAL A 124 -1.07 10.64 5.62
C VAL A 124 -2.26 10.95 6.52
N ASP A 125 -3.47 10.53 6.10
CA ASP A 125 -4.67 10.60 6.95
C ASP A 125 -4.91 9.28 7.68
N THR A 126 -5.03 8.19 6.91
CA THR A 126 -5.33 6.86 7.45
C THR A 126 -4.31 5.82 6.96
N ILE A 127 -3.91 4.92 7.84
CA ILE A 127 -3.19 3.69 7.50
C ILE A 127 -4.07 2.50 7.85
N VAL A 128 -4.49 1.73 6.84
CA VAL A 128 -5.14 0.43 7.01
C VAL A 128 -4.11 -0.65 6.79
N MET A 129 -3.81 -1.42 7.82
CA MET A 129 -2.81 -2.48 7.79
C MET A 129 -3.48 -3.85 7.74
N LEU A 130 -3.00 -4.71 6.85
CA LEU A 130 -3.51 -6.05 6.61
C LEU A 130 -2.43 -7.07 7.02
N GLY A 131 -2.58 -7.72 8.18
CA GLY A 131 -1.63 -8.71 8.66
C GLY A 131 -0.20 -8.19 8.84
N THR A 132 -0.04 -6.96 9.30
CA THR A 132 1.30 -6.38 9.55
C THR A 132 1.89 -6.95 10.82
N PRO A 133 3.16 -7.46 10.81
CA PRO A 133 3.84 -7.94 12.01
C PRO A 133 4.32 -6.77 12.89
N ASN A 134 3.37 -6.02 13.50
CA ASN A 134 3.67 -4.81 14.26
C ASN A 134 4.62 -5.03 15.42
N TYR A 135 4.55 -6.21 16.07
CA TYR A 135 5.48 -6.64 17.11
C TYR A 135 6.34 -7.83 16.67
N GLY A 136 6.43 -8.02 15.36
CA GLY A 136 7.26 -9.05 14.77
C GLY A 136 6.58 -10.41 14.65
N THR A 137 7.32 -11.35 14.11
CA THR A 137 6.90 -12.74 13.97
C THR A 137 8.08 -13.67 14.20
N ALA A 138 7.79 -14.93 14.49
CA ALA A 138 8.85 -15.95 14.62
C ALA A 138 9.58 -16.09 13.26
N LEU A 139 10.91 -16.06 13.28
CA LEU A 139 11.72 -16.12 12.06
C LEU A 139 11.47 -17.39 11.24
N ALA A 140 11.17 -18.50 11.92
CA ALA A 140 10.80 -19.75 11.26
C ALA A 140 9.52 -19.62 10.43
N ASN A 141 8.51 -18.90 10.94
CA ASN A 141 7.25 -18.66 10.22
C ASN A 141 7.47 -17.78 9.00
N LEU A 142 8.29 -16.73 9.10
CA LEU A 142 8.71 -15.94 7.94
C LEU A 142 9.42 -16.80 6.90
N ALA A 143 10.32 -17.70 7.34
CA ALA A 143 11.07 -18.54 6.43
C ALA A 143 10.17 -19.53 5.67
N THR A 144 9.12 -20.05 6.30
CA THR A 144 8.23 -21.05 5.69
C THR A 144 7.06 -20.41 4.94
N GLY A 145 6.44 -19.38 5.51
CA GLY A 145 5.20 -18.79 4.98
C GLY A 145 5.39 -17.85 3.80
N VAL A 146 6.52 -17.13 3.72
CA VAL A 146 6.74 -16.11 2.69
C VAL A 146 7.82 -16.50 1.69
N THR A 147 8.84 -17.23 2.09
CA THR A 147 10.08 -17.37 1.33
C THR A 147 10.54 -18.80 1.11
N LEU A 148 9.76 -19.81 1.50
CA LEU A 148 10.11 -21.21 1.37
C LEU A 148 11.52 -21.52 1.92
N GLY A 149 11.87 -20.94 3.07
CA GLY A 149 13.14 -21.19 3.77
C GLY A 149 14.28 -20.21 3.46
N THR A 150 14.10 -19.22 2.57
CA THR A 150 15.18 -18.31 2.15
C THR A 150 15.29 -17.02 2.98
N CYS A 151 14.35 -16.77 3.89
CA CYS A 151 14.23 -15.50 4.65
C CYS A 151 15.41 -15.20 5.60
N ILE A 152 16.13 -16.22 6.06
CA ILE A 152 17.14 -16.10 7.13
C ILE A 152 18.26 -15.10 6.79
N ASN A 153 18.63 -14.99 5.52
CA ASN A 153 19.69 -14.10 5.03
C ASN A 153 19.19 -12.75 4.50
N ILE A 154 17.87 -12.51 4.56
CA ILE A 154 17.27 -11.30 4.05
C ILE A 154 17.15 -10.25 5.17
N THR A 155 17.66 -9.03 4.93
CA THR A 155 17.69 -7.96 5.93
C THR A 155 16.31 -7.64 6.48
N ALA A 156 15.31 -7.47 5.64
CA ALA A 156 13.94 -7.17 6.06
C ALA A 156 13.35 -8.27 6.93
N CYS A 157 13.63 -9.54 6.64
CA CYS A 157 13.16 -10.66 7.46
C CYS A 157 13.74 -10.62 8.89
N LYS A 158 15.04 -10.32 9.00
CA LYS A 158 15.67 -10.13 10.32
C LYS A 158 15.06 -8.95 11.07
N GLN A 159 14.69 -7.88 10.35
CA GLN A 159 14.04 -6.72 10.93
C GLN A 159 12.60 -7.01 11.40
N MET A 160 11.90 -7.94 10.75
CA MET A 160 10.55 -8.36 11.15
C MET A 160 10.54 -9.42 12.25
N ALA A 161 11.69 -9.95 12.66
CA ALA A 161 11.76 -10.91 13.76
C ALA A 161 11.37 -10.27 15.09
N VAL A 162 10.66 -11.02 15.94
CA VAL A 162 10.33 -10.60 17.32
C VAL A 162 11.61 -10.15 18.04
N GLY A 163 11.55 -8.99 18.68
CA GLY A 163 12.67 -8.44 19.46
C GLY A 163 13.83 -7.88 18.62
N SER A 164 13.68 -7.76 17.31
CA SER A 164 14.69 -7.12 16.47
C SER A 164 14.95 -5.67 16.90
N SER A 165 16.18 -5.20 16.71
CA SER A 165 16.54 -3.80 17.00
C SER A 165 15.70 -2.80 16.19
N TYR A 166 15.32 -3.17 14.96
CA TYR A 166 14.45 -2.36 14.13
C TYR A 166 13.05 -2.19 14.76
N LEU A 167 12.40 -3.29 15.13
CA LEU A 167 11.07 -3.23 15.75
C LEU A 167 11.11 -2.56 17.13
N ASN A 168 12.13 -2.82 17.92
CA ASN A 168 12.32 -2.15 19.20
C ASN A 168 12.43 -0.63 19.01
N SER A 169 13.15 -0.16 18.00
CA SER A 169 13.24 1.26 17.67
C SER A 169 11.93 1.83 17.12
N LEU A 170 11.26 1.12 16.21
CA LEU A 170 9.99 1.55 15.63
C LEU A 170 8.88 1.64 16.67
N ASN A 171 8.85 0.71 17.63
CA ASN A 171 7.85 0.64 18.69
C ASN A 171 8.25 1.43 19.96
N ALA A 172 9.41 2.09 19.99
CA ALA A 172 9.79 2.95 21.11
C ALA A 172 8.86 4.18 21.20
N GLY A 173 8.25 4.41 22.36
CA GLY A 173 7.24 5.45 22.57
C GLY A 173 5.88 5.07 21.97
N PRO A 174 5.02 6.05 21.59
CA PRO A 174 3.68 5.73 21.10
C PRO A 174 3.70 5.01 19.75
N ASP A 175 2.85 3.99 19.63
CA ASP A 175 2.65 3.24 18.37
C ASP A 175 1.88 4.08 17.35
N VAL A 176 0.88 4.82 17.81
CA VAL A 176 0.05 5.71 17.00
C VAL A 176 0.61 7.12 17.01
N ILE A 177 0.89 7.66 15.85
CA ILE A 177 1.42 9.02 15.68
C ILE A 177 0.27 9.94 15.21
N SER A 178 -0.33 10.65 16.16
CA SER A 178 -1.41 11.62 15.89
C SER A 178 -0.91 12.71 14.91
N PRO A 179 -1.75 13.20 13.96
CA PRO A 179 -3.20 12.94 13.81
C PRO A 179 -3.55 11.75 12.89
N VAL A 180 -2.58 10.92 12.48
CA VAL A 180 -2.82 9.80 11.59
C VAL A 180 -3.68 8.72 12.28
N LYS A 181 -4.67 8.18 11.57
CA LYS A 181 -5.51 7.08 12.02
C LYS A 181 -4.86 5.74 11.66
N TYR A 182 -4.97 4.77 12.57
CA TYR A 182 -4.39 3.43 12.37
C TYR A 182 -5.49 2.39 12.55
N VAL A 183 -5.67 1.56 11.52
CA VAL A 183 -6.60 0.44 11.52
C VAL A 183 -5.83 -0.84 11.17
N ASN A 184 -5.94 -1.87 12.00
CA ASN A 184 -5.34 -3.18 11.75
C ASN A 184 -6.45 -4.20 11.50
N LEU A 185 -6.44 -4.80 10.33
CA LEU A 185 -7.24 -5.98 9.99
C LEU A 185 -6.31 -7.20 9.98
N TYR A 186 -6.59 -8.18 10.82
CA TYR A 186 -5.75 -9.36 10.93
C TYR A 186 -6.56 -10.62 11.17
N THR A 187 -5.99 -11.77 10.96
CA THR A 187 -6.66 -13.06 11.05
C THR A 187 -6.02 -13.95 12.12
N SER A 188 -6.84 -14.74 12.82
CA SER A 188 -6.33 -15.78 13.71
C SER A 188 -5.66 -16.94 12.97
N LEU A 189 -5.87 -17.03 11.64
CA LEU A 189 -5.35 -18.07 10.76
C LEU A 189 -4.10 -17.60 10.00
N ASP A 190 -3.42 -16.57 10.52
CA ASP A 190 -2.21 -16.04 9.90
C ASP A 190 -1.04 -17.03 10.06
N GLU A 191 -0.59 -17.57 8.93
CA GLU A 191 0.51 -18.54 8.86
C GLU A 191 1.89 -17.87 8.83
N VAL A 192 1.92 -16.54 8.64
CA VAL A 192 3.16 -15.76 8.55
C VAL A 192 3.41 -14.97 9.84
N VAL A 193 2.43 -14.21 10.32
CA VAL A 193 2.53 -13.44 11.56
C VAL A 193 2.14 -14.32 12.74
N PHE A 194 3.14 -14.79 13.50
CA PHE A 194 2.92 -15.67 14.64
C PHE A 194 3.66 -15.18 15.88
N PRO A 195 2.96 -15.06 17.03
CA PRO A 195 1.51 -15.22 17.18
C PRO A 195 0.72 -14.13 16.43
N ALA A 196 -0.47 -14.48 15.94
CA ALA A 196 -1.30 -13.59 15.13
C ALA A 196 -1.64 -12.26 15.84
N GLY A 197 -1.69 -12.25 17.17
CA GLY A 197 -1.89 -11.06 18.00
C GLY A 197 -0.81 -9.99 17.84
N ASN A 198 0.38 -10.35 17.34
CA ASN A 198 1.45 -9.40 17.04
C ASN A 198 1.11 -8.43 15.91
N ALA A 199 0.02 -8.65 15.20
CA ALA A 199 -0.51 -7.71 14.22
C ALA A 199 -1.32 -6.57 14.87
N ALA A 200 -1.89 -6.75 16.05
CA ALA A 200 -2.60 -5.69 16.76
C ALA A 200 -1.61 -4.62 17.28
N MET A 201 -2.04 -3.36 17.29
CA MET A 201 -1.26 -2.25 17.86
C MET A 201 -1.89 -1.76 19.17
N ASN A 202 -1.07 -1.12 20.01
CA ASN A 202 -1.52 -0.41 21.21
C ASN A 202 -1.90 1.06 20.91
N ASP A 203 -2.09 1.86 21.93
CA ASP A 203 -2.17 3.32 21.91
C ASP A 203 -3.28 3.91 21.02
N GLY A 204 -4.45 3.28 21.00
CA GLY A 204 -5.63 3.84 20.33
C GLY A 204 -5.79 3.47 18.85
N ALA A 205 -5.01 2.53 18.33
CA ALA A 205 -5.27 1.95 17.02
C ALA A 205 -6.59 1.12 17.03
N THR A 206 -7.33 1.16 15.94
CA THR A 206 -8.48 0.27 15.75
C THR A 206 -7.97 -1.11 15.33
N ASN A 207 -8.19 -2.13 16.15
CA ASN A 207 -7.76 -3.50 15.89
C ASN A 207 -8.95 -4.40 15.64
N VAL A 208 -9.05 -4.97 14.46
CA VAL A 208 -10.15 -5.87 14.06
C VAL A 208 -9.57 -7.22 13.63
N ARG A 209 -9.82 -8.22 14.47
CA ARG A 209 -9.55 -9.62 14.11
C ARG A 209 -10.75 -10.15 13.32
N VAL A 210 -10.50 -10.68 12.12
CA VAL A 210 -11.56 -11.16 11.23
C VAL A 210 -12.51 -12.13 11.95
N GLN A 211 -11.97 -13.12 12.65
CA GLN A 211 -12.79 -14.15 13.33
C GLN A 211 -13.53 -13.65 14.57
N SER A 212 -13.25 -12.41 15.04
CA SER A 212 -14.05 -11.82 16.12
C SER A 212 -15.41 -11.34 15.64
N GLN A 213 -15.53 -10.93 14.38
CA GLN A 213 -16.79 -10.51 13.77
C GLN A 213 -17.37 -11.60 12.85
N CYS A 214 -16.50 -12.35 12.16
CA CYS A 214 -16.86 -13.39 11.20
C CYS A 214 -16.21 -14.72 11.58
N PRO A 215 -16.75 -15.45 12.58
CA PRO A 215 -16.10 -16.64 13.16
C PRO A 215 -15.82 -17.76 12.17
N LEU A 216 -16.64 -17.89 11.11
CA LEU A 216 -16.51 -18.93 10.10
C LEU A 216 -15.67 -18.48 8.87
N ARG A 217 -15.20 -17.22 8.82
CA ARG A 217 -14.39 -16.77 7.70
C ARG A 217 -13.00 -17.38 7.75
N VAL A 218 -12.64 -18.13 6.72
CA VAL A 218 -11.32 -18.73 6.55
C VAL A 218 -10.52 -17.84 5.62
N VAL A 219 -9.55 -17.13 6.17
CA VAL A 219 -8.62 -16.26 5.42
C VAL A 219 -7.26 -16.32 6.09
N GLY A 220 -6.21 -16.67 5.35
CA GLY A 220 -4.81 -16.65 5.78
C GLY A 220 -4.11 -15.34 5.41
N HIS A 221 -2.82 -15.26 5.66
CA HIS A 221 -2.02 -14.04 5.49
C HIS A 221 -2.11 -13.43 4.08
N LEU A 222 -1.87 -14.24 3.05
CA LEU A 222 -1.95 -13.78 1.65
C LEU A 222 -3.39 -13.51 1.22
N GLY A 223 -4.36 -14.18 1.84
CA GLY A 223 -5.78 -13.97 1.59
C GLY A 223 -6.25 -12.56 1.95
N LEU A 224 -5.62 -11.91 2.94
CA LEU A 224 -6.05 -10.60 3.42
C LEU A 224 -6.13 -9.50 2.34
N ILE A 225 -5.35 -9.62 1.25
CA ILE A 225 -5.36 -8.62 0.15
C ILE A 225 -6.39 -8.91 -0.94
N ILE A 226 -7.04 -10.09 -0.91
CA ILE A 226 -8.00 -10.48 -1.95
C ILE A 226 -9.40 -10.77 -1.39
N ASP A 227 -9.53 -10.95 -0.10
CA ASP A 227 -10.75 -11.36 0.57
C ASP A 227 -11.77 -10.22 0.64
N GLY A 228 -13.02 -10.49 0.21
CA GLY A 228 -14.09 -9.49 0.21
C GLY A 228 -14.52 -9.04 1.60
N THR A 229 -14.55 -9.95 2.57
CA THR A 229 -14.85 -9.62 3.98
C THR A 229 -13.80 -8.64 4.54
N VAL A 230 -12.51 -8.88 4.27
CA VAL A 230 -11.44 -7.96 4.67
C VAL A 230 -11.57 -6.62 3.97
N TYR A 231 -11.91 -6.64 2.67
CA TYR A 231 -12.12 -5.44 1.88
C TYR A 231 -13.27 -4.56 2.44
N SER A 232 -14.37 -5.15 2.91
CA SER A 232 -15.45 -4.37 3.54
C SER A 232 -14.94 -3.55 4.74
N GLY A 233 -14.04 -4.12 5.52
CA GLY A 233 -13.39 -3.40 6.62
C GLY A 233 -12.42 -2.31 6.16
N VAL A 234 -11.72 -2.52 5.03
CA VAL A 234 -10.88 -1.48 4.41
C VAL A 234 -11.75 -0.30 3.95
N ALA A 235 -12.87 -0.58 3.27
CA ALA A 235 -13.80 0.43 2.79
C ALA A 235 -14.38 1.27 3.94
N ASP A 236 -14.76 0.64 5.06
CA ASP A 236 -15.22 1.36 6.25
C ASP A 236 -14.14 2.26 6.86
N ALA A 237 -12.91 1.75 6.97
CA ALA A 237 -11.80 2.49 7.53
C ALA A 237 -11.48 3.76 6.70
N LEU A 238 -11.41 3.63 5.38
CA LEU A 238 -11.14 4.73 4.45
C LEU A 238 -12.29 5.76 4.42
N ALA A 239 -13.54 5.29 4.58
CA ALA A 239 -14.71 6.16 4.70
C ALA A 239 -14.87 6.77 6.10
N ASN A 240 -13.90 6.56 7.01
CA ASN A 240 -13.94 7.04 8.38
C ASN A 240 -15.19 6.58 9.16
N ARG A 241 -15.63 5.34 8.90
CA ARG A 241 -16.73 4.67 9.59
C ARG A 241 -16.20 3.69 10.63
N SER A 242 -17.06 3.27 11.56
CA SER A 242 -16.76 2.13 12.43
C SER A 242 -16.58 0.87 11.59
N VAL A 243 -15.47 0.16 11.76
CA VAL A 243 -15.13 -1.01 10.95
C VAL A 243 -16.05 -2.18 11.31
N THR A 244 -16.91 -2.54 10.37
CA THR A 244 -17.85 -3.68 10.46
C THR A 244 -17.63 -4.59 9.25
N LEU A 245 -17.33 -5.87 9.50
CA LEU A 245 -17.02 -6.81 8.44
C LEU A 245 -18.28 -7.46 7.86
N GLU A 246 -18.40 -7.46 6.55
CA GLU A 246 -19.43 -8.20 5.83
C GLU A 246 -18.98 -9.65 5.63
N CYS A 247 -19.43 -10.57 6.49
CA CYS A 247 -18.88 -11.93 6.60
C CYS A 247 -19.01 -12.78 5.33
N PHE A 248 -19.91 -12.44 4.43
CA PHE A 248 -20.19 -13.18 3.18
C PHE A 248 -19.79 -12.41 1.93
N ALA A 249 -19.09 -11.29 2.07
CA ALA A 249 -18.57 -10.55 0.92
C ALA A 249 -17.54 -11.38 0.12
N VAL A 250 -17.58 -11.27 -1.21
CA VAL A 250 -16.76 -12.00 -2.19
C VAL A 250 -15.75 -11.10 -2.88
#